data_169cfeeefd682c45b93fa72c46f4cf4e
#
_entry.id   169cfeeefd682c45b93fa72c46f4cf4e
#
_cell.length_a   1.000
_cell.length_b   1.000
_cell.length_c   1.000
_cell.angle_alpha   90.00
_cell.angle_beta   90.00
_cell.angle_gamma   90.00
#
_symmetry.space_group_name_H-M   'P 1'
#
loop_
_entity.id
_entity.type
_entity.pdbx_description
1 polymer ?
#
loop_
_entity_poly.entity_id
_entity_poly.type
_entity_poly.pdbx_seq_one_letter_code
_entity_poly.pdbx_strand_id
1 'polypeptide(L)'
;MDVTLPTHWVITPLNWFRYNIDTDNLSRHGLHPRYLHALVNGPIMFAHLWVICLWRGLRGKLCVENSTHGTTFTVHTLWASIVLPLVLLSLAPHQEPRFLTPLIVPLCALGGLHCKHASPTLRRRLFSLWIAVNAILACLFGVLHQGGVVPSIRALSKQIDATDHSSMSVRAIFWKTYMPPRSVLAQSRDARNRVSITDLSGASDEAVREILLDSTLPHVCAVDDTSCRVNDESTVVLIAPPLAVERLRRDASDALTLTKRFERFPHLSLDHLDDAIDGIRAADDLPGRVGVLVRALTLTAFVVERVD
;
A
#
# COMPACT_ATOMS: atom_id res chain seq x y z
N MET A 1 -15.87 14.68 -13.42
CA MET A 1 -16.45 13.40 -13.89
C MET A 1 -17.93 13.46 -13.62
N ASP A 2 -18.71 13.72 -14.64
CA ASP A 2 -20.15 13.68 -14.53
C ASP A 2 -20.60 12.27 -14.14
N VAL A 3 -21.14 12.13 -12.95
CA VAL A 3 -21.83 10.90 -12.51
C VAL A 3 -23.22 10.94 -13.14
N THR A 4 -23.29 10.83 -14.47
CA THR A 4 -24.54 10.44 -15.10
C THR A 4 -24.79 9.00 -14.72
N LEU A 5 -25.89 8.75 -14.01
CA LEU A 5 -26.35 7.38 -13.74
C LEU A 5 -26.41 6.64 -15.08
N PRO A 6 -25.77 5.47 -15.21
CA PRO A 6 -25.77 4.76 -16.48
C PRO A 6 -27.21 4.40 -16.85
N THR A 7 -27.65 4.82 -18.01
CA THR A 7 -28.96 4.50 -18.58
C THR A 7 -29.10 3.01 -18.94
N HIS A 8 -28.05 2.22 -18.76
CA HIS A 8 -27.99 0.79 -19.06
C HIS A 8 -27.75 -0.04 -17.82
N TRP A 9 -28.33 -1.22 -17.80
CA TRP A 9 -28.10 -2.22 -16.76
C TRP A 9 -26.61 -2.52 -16.63
N VAL A 10 -26.04 -2.30 -15.44
CA VAL A 10 -24.63 -2.61 -15.14
C VAL A 10 -24.54 -3.97 -14.46
N ILE A 11 -23.97 -4.94 -15.17
CA ILE A 11 -23.69 -6.27 -14.61
C ILE A 11 -22.26 -6.24 -14.07
N THR A 12 -22.13 -5.89 -12.79
CA THR A 12 -20.82 -5.72 -12.12
C THR A 12 -19.86 -6.90 -12.31
N PRO A 13 -20.25 -8.19 -12.18
CA PRO A 13 -19.34 -9.30 -12.40
C PRO A 13 -18.82 -9.35 -13.84
N LEU A 14 -19.66 -9.06 -14.83
CA LEU A 14 -19.26 -9.05 -16.23
C LEU A 14 -18.31 -7.89 -16.56
N ASN A 15 -18.58 -6.72 -16.02
CA ASN A 15 -17.68 -5.57 -16.18
C ASN A 15 -16.35 -5.79 -15.50
N TRP A 16 -16.37 -6.37 -14.29
CA TRP A 16 -15.15 -6.77 -13.58
C TRP A 16 -14.33 -7.77 -14.41
N PHE A 17 -14.97 -8.79 -14.96
CA PHE A 17 -14.30 -9.80 -15.80
C PHE A 17 -13.70 -9.17 -17.07
N ARG A 18 -14.46 -8.35 -17.80
CA ARG A 18 -13.98 -7.62 -18.99
C ARG A 18 -12.78 -6.73 -18.67
N TYR A 19 -12.84 -5.98 -17.58
CA TYR A 19 -11.75 -5.10 -17.15
C TYR A 19 -10.47 -5.89 -16.86
N ASN A 20 -10.59 -7.06 -16.20
CA ASN A 20 -9.44 -7.87 -15.80
C ASN A 20 -8.88 -8.79 -16.91
N ILE A 21 -9.52 -8.87 -18.06
CA ILE A 21 -8.97 -9.55 -19.25
C ILE A 21 -8.19 -8.58 -20.13
N ASP A 22 -8.59 -7.31 -20.14
CA ASP A 22 -7.96 -6.29 -20.96
C ASP A 22 -6.59 -5.90 -20.39
N THR A 23 -5.53 -6.23 -21.13
CA THR A 23 -4.14 -5.97 -20.72
C THR A 23 -3.80 -4.49 -20.66
N ASP A 24 -4.46 -3.64 -21.43
CA ASP A 24 -4.23 -2.19 -21.44
C ASP A 24 -4.75 -1.55 -20.14
N ASN A 25 -5.88 -2.03 -19.64
CA ASN A 25 -6.38 -1.63 -18.33
C ASN A 25 -5.47 -2.13 -17.19
N LEU A 26 -5.01 -3.39 -17.29
CA LEU A 26 -4.19 -4.00 -16.26
C LEU A 26 -2.77 -3.41 -16.20
N SER A 27 -2.22 -2.94 -17.33
CA SER A 27 -0.91 -2.31 -17.38
C SER A 27 -0.81 -1.08 -16.45
N ARG A 28 -1.92 -0.38 -16.23
CA ARG A 28 -2.02 0.77 -15.30
C ARG A 28 -1.84 0.37 -13.83
N HIS A 29 -2.07 -0.91 -13.51
CA HIS A 29 -1.94 -1.46 -12.16
C HIS A 29 -0.66 -2.29 -11.99
N GLY A 30 0.14 -2.43 -13.04
CA GLY A 30 1.35 -3.24 -13.09
C GLY A 30 1.11 -4.66 -13.59
N LEU A 31 1.98 -5.12 -14.47
CA LEU A 31 2.00 -6.49 -14.98
C LEU A 31 3.05 -7.29 -14.21
N HIS A 32 2.69 -8.49 -13.81
CA HIS A 32 3.52 -9.33 -12.96
C HIS A 32 3.86 -10.66 -13.62
N PRO A 33 5.03 -11.26 -13.30
CA PRO A 33 5.38 -12.59 -13.78
C PRO A 33 4.44 -13.65 -13.18
N ARG A 34 4.11 -14.67 -13.97
CA ARG A 34 3.13 -15.71 -13.60
C ARG A 34 3.46 -16.49 -12.33
N TYR A 35 4.73 -16.54 -11.96
CA TYR A 35 5.19 -17.22 -10.74
C TYR A 35 5.02 -16.40 -9.45
N LEU A 36 4.63 -15.11 -9.54
CA LEU A 36 4.64 -14.20 -8.40
C LEU A 36 3.79 -14.71 -7.22
N HIS A 37 2.58 -15.22 -7.50
CA HIS A 37 1.73 -15.80 -6.45
C HIS A 37 2.35 -17.01 -5.78
N ALA A 38 2.95 -17.91 -6.56
CA ALA A 38 3.48 -19.15 -6.02
C ALA A 38 4.79 -18.96 -5.24
N LEU A 39 5.71 -18.11 -5.75
CA LEU A 39 7.07 -17.99 -5.23
C LEU A 39 7.32 -16.77 -4.35
N VAL A 40 6.47 -15.76 -4.40
CA VAL A 40 6.65 -14.51 -3.63
C VAL A 40 5.46 -14.25 -2.72
N ASN A 41 4.26 -14.05 -3.29
CA ASN A 41 3.09 -13.66 -2.50
C ASN A 41 2.67 -14.74 -1.49
N GLY A 42 2.64 -16.00 -1.92
CA GLY A 42 2.29 -17.12 -1.04
C GLY A 42 3.23 -17.27 0.15
N PRO A 43 4.56 -17.34 -0.05
CA PRO A 43 5.53 -17.37 1.06
C PRO A 43 5.44 -16.15 1.99
N ILE A 44 5.24 -14.93 1.47
CA ILE A 44 5.09 -13.73 2.29
C ILE A 44 3.81 -13.78 3.12
N MET A 45 2.68 -14.19 2.54
CA MET A 45 1.40 -14.20 3.25
C MET A 45 1.25 -15.34 4.24
N PHE A 46 1.76 -16.54 3.90
CA PHE A 46 1.50 -17.77 4.66
C PHE A 46 2.75 -18.41 5.26
N ALA A 47 3.91 -17.81 5.05
CA ALA A 47 5.20 -18.24 5.59
C ALA A 47 5.51 -19.73 5.31
N HIS A 48 6.05 -20.43 6.31
CA HIS A 48 6.41 -21.84 6.20
C HIS A 48 5.20 -22.77 5.98
N LEU A 49 3.99 -22.35 6.35
CA LEU A 49 2.75 -23.12 6.08
C LEU A 49 2.56 -23.31 4.58
N TRP A 50 2.79 -22.26 3.78
CA TRP A 50 2.76 -22.32 2.32
C TRP A 50 3.75 -23.36 1.78
N VAL A 51 5.01 -23.25 2.20
CA VAL A 51 6.08 -24.13 1.75
C VAL A 51 5.79 -25.61 2.11
N ILE A 52 5.39 -25.87 3.36
CA ILE A 52 5.09 -27.23 3.82
C ILE A 52 3.92 -27.84 3.04
N CYS A 53 2.82 -27.10 2.89
CA CYS A 53 1.63 -27.60 2.20
C CYS A 53 1.92 -27.89 0.73
N LEU A 54 2.55 -26.99 0.00
CA LEU A 54 2.88 -27.20 -1.41
C LEU A 54 3.89 -28.35 -1.60
N TRP A 55 4.96 -28.36 -0.81
CA TRP A 55 5.98 -29.40 -0.88
C TRP A 55 5.42 -30.82 -0.65
N ARG A 56 4.55 -30.95 0.37
CA ARG A 56 3.93 -32.24 0.65
C ARG A 56 2.93 -32.64 -0.44
N GLY A 57 2.19 -31.69 -0.98
CA GLY A 57 1.27 -31.89 -2.08
C GLY A 57 1.99 -32.39 -3.34
N LEU A 58 3.04 -31.68 -3.75
CA LEU A 58 3.85 -32.05 -4.92
C LEU A 58 4.53 -33.43 -4.79
N ARG A 59 4.87 -33.84 -3.56
CA ARG A 59 5.47 -35.15 -3.30
C ARG A 59 4.44 -36.27 -3.11
N GLY A 60 3.15 -36.02 -3.28
CA GLY A 60 2.08 -36.99 -3.06
C GLY A 60 1.96 -37.42 -1.58
N LYS A 61 2.59 -36.71 -0.63
CA LYS A 61 2.59 -37.05 0.80
C LYS A 61 1.53 -36.24 1.58
N LEU A 62 0.37 -36.03 0.95
CA LEU A 62 -0.74 -35.30 1.58
C LEU A 62 -1.46 -36.17 2.60
N CYS A 63 -1.63 -37.43 2.33
CA CYS A 63 -2.30 -38.35 3.23
C CYS A 63 -1.31 -38.95 4.24
N VAL A 64 -1.82 -39.17 5.44
CA VAL A 64 -1.10 -39.91 6.48
C VAL A 64 -1.32 -41.41 6.23
N GLU A 65 -0.30 -42.22 6.40
CA GLU A 65 -0.44 -43.67 6.42
C GLU A 65 -1.57 -44.06 7.39
N ASN A 66 -2.44 -44.99 6.98
CA ASN A 66 -3.64 -45.41 7.70
C ASN A 66 -4.82 -44.41 7.75
N SER A 67 -4.88 -43.45 6.82
CA SER A 67 -6.05 -42.57 6.69
C SER A 67 -7.28 -43.33 6.23
N THR A 68 -8.45 -43.03 6.81
CA THR A 68 -9.73 -43.52 6.29
C THR A 68 -10.06 -42.88 4.94
N HIS A 69 -10.91 -43.53 4.15
CA HIS A 69 -11.36 -43.02 2.85
C HIS A 69 -11.88 -41.58 2.94
N GLY A 70 -12.64 -41.24 3.98
CA GLY A 70 -13.16 -39.88 4.21
C GLY A 70 -12.08 -38.84 4.47
N THR A 71 -11.05 -39.21 5.24
CA THR A 71 -9.92 -38.31 5.51
C THR A 71 -9.11 -38.04 4.25
N THR A 72 -8.88 -39.06 3.44
CA THR A 72 -8.18 -38.97 2.15
C THR A 72 -8.92 -38.02 1.20
N PHE A 73 -10.23 -38.21 1.04
CA PHE A 73 -11.07 -37.33 0.22
C PHE A 73 -10.99 -35.87 0.69
N THR A 74 -11.13 -35.60 2.01
CA THR A 74 -11.04 -34.26 2.59
C THR A 74 -9.70 -33.60 2.30
N VAL A 75 -8.59 -34.33 2.46
CA VAL A 75 -7.24 -33.81 2.21
C VAL A 75 -7.05 -33.43 0.74
N HIS A 76 -7.49 -34.28 -0.19
CA HIS A 76 -7.40 -33.98 -1.63
C HIS A 76 -8.27 -32.79 -2.02
N THR A 77 -9.48 -32.67 -1.45
CA THR A 77 -10.38 -31.53 -1.67
C THR A 77 -9.76 -30.23 -1.18
N LEU A 78 -9.18 -30.22 0.03
CA LEU A 78 -8.49 -29.04 0.58
C LEU A 78 -7.28 -28.65 -0.30
N TRP A 79 -6.50 -29.64 -0.75
CA TRP A 79 -5.37 -29.34 -1.61
C TRP A 79 -5.79 -28.84 -3.00
N ALA A 80 -6.82 -29.41 -3.59
CA ALA A 80 -7.41 -28.90 -4.84
C ALA A 80 -7.93 -27.47 -4.67
N SER A 81 -8.52 -27.15 -3.52
CA SER A 81 -8.98 -25.78 -3.17
C SER A 81 -7.84 -24.76 -3.02
N ILE A 82 -6.61 -25.22 -2.88
CA ILE A 82 -5.42 -24.35 -2.91
C ILE A 82 -4.87 -24.24 -4.32
N VAL A 83 -4.63 -25.39 -4.97
CA VAL A 83 -3.92 -25.44 -6.25
C VAL A 83 -4.73 -24.87 -7.39
N LEU A 84 -6.02 -25.18 -7.47
CA LEU A 84 -6.86 -24.70 -8.57
C LEU A 84 -6.97 -23.16 -8.61
N PRO A 85 -7.32 -22.47 -7.51
CA PRO A 85 -7.31 -21.00 -7.49
C PRO A 85 -5.91 -20.42 -7.73
N LEU A 86 -4.86 -21.04 -7.18
CA LEU A 86 -3.49 -20.58 -7.40
C LEU A 86 -3.10 -20.61 -8.88
N VAL A 87 -3.41 -21.71 -9.59
CA VAL A 87 -3.16 -21.81 -11.02
C VAL A 87 -3.97 -20.77 -11.79
N LEU A 88 -5.27 -20.66 -11.52
CA LEU A 88 -6.14 -19.70 -12.20
C LEU A 88 -5.69 -18.25 -11.98
N LEU A 89 -5.37 -17.88 -10.75
CA LEU A 89 -4.88 -16.54 -10.42
C LEU A 89 -3.50 -16.25 -11.03
N SER A 90 -2.64 -17.26 -11.14
CA SER A 90 -1.33 -17.15 -11.78
C SER A 90 -1.42 -16.97 -13.30
N LEU A 91 -2.53 -17.31 -13.93
CA LEU A 91 -2.79 -17.01 -15.34
C LEU A 91 -3.15 -15.53 -15.57
N ALA A 92 -3.62 -14.82 -14.55
CA ALA A 92 -3.91 -13.40 -14.64
C ALA A 92 -2.62 -12.56 -14.74
N PRO A 93 -2.55 -11.56 -15.64
CA PRO A 93 -1.36 -10.74 -15.80
C PRO A 93 -1.12 -9.79 -14.61
N HIS A 94 -2.16 -9.42 -13.88
CA HIS A 94 -2.08 -8.61 -12.68
C HIS A 94 -2.29 -9.49 -11.44
N GLN A 95 -1.31 -9.48 -10.53
CA GLN A 95 -1.28 -10.37 -9.37
C GLN A 95 -1.07 -9.58 -8.08
N GLU A 96 -2.12 -9.49 -7.25
CA GLU A 96 -2.03 -8.86 -5.95
C GLU A 96 -2.05 -9.90 -4.82
N PRO A 97 -1.26 -9.71 -3.74
CA PRO A 97 -1.24 -10.65 -2.60
C PRO A 97 -2.62 -10.94 -2.02
N ARG A 98 -3.51 -9.93 -1.95
CA ARG A 98 -4.87 -10.07 -1.39
C ARG A 98 -5.74 -11.11 -2.09
N PHE A 99 -5.45 -11.45 -3.35
CA PHE A 99 -6.21 -12.48 -4.07
C PHE A 99 -5.99 -13.89 -3.50
N LEU A 100 -4.90 -14.09 -2.77
CA LEU A 100 -4.62 -15.35 -2.08
C LEU A 100 -5.31 -15.48 -0.71
N THR A 101 -5.96 -14.42 -0.20
CA THR A 101 -6.60 -14.44 1.13
C THR A 101 -7.57 -15.60 1.34
N PRO A 102 -8.42 -16.02 0.36
CA PRO A 102 -9.29 -17.18 0.53
C PRO A 102 -8.57 -18.50 0.79
N LEU A 103 -7.28 -18.60 0.44
CA LEU A 103 -6.49 -19.81 0.64
C LEU A 103 -6.10 -20.05 2.10
N ILE A 104 -6.29 -19.05 2.99
CA ILE A 104 -5.93 -19.18 4.41
C ILE A 104 -6.65 -20.35 5.08
N VAL A 105 -7.93 -20.54 4.77
CA VAL A 105 -8.74 -21.58 5.41
C VAL A 105 -8.26 -23.00 5.03
N PRO A 106 -8.15 -23.37 3.74
CA PRO A 106 -7.68 -24.70 3.38
C PRO A 106 -6.21 -24.93 3.76
N LEU A 107 -5.35 -23.90 3.75
CA LEU A 107 -3.96 -23.99 4.23
C LEU A 107 -3.89 -24.29 5.71
N CYS A 108 -4.64 -23.57 6.55
CA CYS A 108 -4.69 -23.80 7.99
C CYS A 108 -5.26 -25.19 8.32
N ALA A 109 -6.29 -25.64 7.60
CA ALA A 109 -6.85 -26.98 7.77
C ALA A 109 -5.82 -28.07 7.47
N LEU A 110 -5.13 -27.98 6.32
CA LEU A 110 -4.06 -28.93 5.97
C LEU A 110 -2.89 -28.85 6.97
N GLY A 111 -2.46 -27.66 7.34
CA GLY A 111 -1.41 -27.47 8.33
C GLY A 111 -1.76 -28.09 9.69
N GLY A 112 -3.00 -27.91 10.14
CA GLY A 112 -3.52 -28.53 11.36
C GLY A 112 -3.50 -30.07 11.29
N LEU A 113 -3.95 -30.66 10.17
CA LEU A 113 -3.88 -32.08 9.94
C LEU A 113 -2.42 -32.62 9.98
N HIS A 114 -1.48 -31.89 9.39
CA HIS A 114 -0.07 -32.26 9.45
C HIS A 114 0.53 -32.13 10.85
N CYS A 115 0.19 -31.06 11.56
CA CYS A 115 0.65 -30.84 12.93
C CYS A 115 0.14 -31.92 13.91
N LYS A 116 -1.05 -32.47 13.67
CA LYS A 116 -1.60 -33.55 14.50
C LYS A 116 -0.67 -34.78 14.56
N HIS A 117 -0.01 -35.10 13.45
CA HIS A 117 0.88 -36.26 13.32
C HIS A 117 2.37 -35.94 13.51
N ALA A 118 2.72 -34.69 13.78
CA ALA A 118 4.08 -34.28 14.09
C ALA A 118 4.44 -34.57 15.55
N SER A 119 5.75 -34.80 15.82
CA SER A 119 6.21 -34.94 17.19
C SER A 119 5.91 -33.65 17.99
N PRO A 120 5.71 -33.75 19.33
CA PRO A 120 5.41 -32.56 20.15
C PRO A 120 6.44 -31.46 20.02
N THR A 121 7.71 -31.81 19.90
CA THR A 121 8.82 -30.85 19.72
C THR A 121 8.73 -30.16 18.37
N LEU A 122 8.50 -30.89 17.26
CA LEU A 122 8.36 -30.31 15.93
C LEU A 122 7.13 -29.40 15.87
N ARG A 123 6.02 -29.83 16.41
CA ARG A 123 4.77 -29.04 16.47
C ARG A 123 4.98 -27.71 17.20
N ARG A 124 5.67 -27.74 18.37
CA ARG A 124 5.98 -26.54 19.12
C ARG A 124 6.87 -25.57 18.30
N ARG A 125 7.92 -26.09 17.64
CA ARG A 125 8.82 -25.28 16.80
C ARG A 125 8.09 -24.64 15.63
N LEU A 126 7.27 -25.39 14.92
CA LEU A 126 6.49 -24.87 13.78
C LEU A 126 5.50 -23.78 14.22
N PHE A 127 4.82 -24.00 15.36
CA PHE A 127 3.86 -23.03 15.89
C PHE A 127 4.57 -21.75 16.38
N SER A 128 5.71 -21.89 17.09
CA SER A 128 6.50 -20.73 17.53
C SER A 128 7.04 -19.94 16.34
N LEU A 129 7.53 -20.62 15.29
CA LEU A 129 7.97 -19.97 14.05
C LEU A 129 6.81 -19.25 13.37
N TRP A 130 5.63 -19.85 13.33
CA TRP A 130 4.44 -19.22 12.74
C TRP A 130 4.04 -17.95 13.47
N ILE A 131 4.04 -17.98 14.83
CA ILE A 131 3.76 -16.79 15.63
C ILE A 131 4.82 -15.71 15.38
N ALA A 132 6.11 -16.08 15.40
CA ALA A 132 7.20 -15.11 15.24
C ALA A 132 7.14 -14.43 13.85
N VAL A 133 6.95 -15.19 12.78
CA VAL A 133 6.84 -14.63 11.41
C VAL A 133 5.62 -13.73 11.30
N ASN A 134 4.45 -14.16 11.79
CA ASN A 134 3.25 -13.33 11.75
C ASN A 134 3.39 -12.05 12.59
N ALA A 135 4.06 -12.11 13.74
CA ALA A 135 4.33 -10.92 14.55
C ALA A 135 5.24 -9.93 13.80
N ILE A 136 6.29 -10.42 13.14
CA ILE A 136 7.19 -9.59 12.32
C ILE A 136 6.41 -8.96 11.15
N LEU A 137 5.62 -9.74 10.42
CA LEU A 137 4.82 -9.24 9.31
C LEU A 137 3.74 -8.25 9.77
N ALA A 138 3.12 -8.49 10.91
CA ALA A 138 2.15 -7.55 11.50
C ALA A 138 2.82 -6.22 11.90
N CYS A 139 4.01 -6.26 12.48
CA CYS A 139 4.79 -5.04 12.73
C CYS A 139 5.17 -4.34 11.43
N LEU A 140 5.67 -5.08 10.44
CA LEU A 140 6.11 -4.51 9.16
C LEU A 140 4.93 -3.88 8.40
N PHE A 141 3.90 -4.65 8.10
CA PHE A 141 2.78 -4.18 7.26
C PHE A 141 1.69 -3.45 8.04
N GLY A 142 1.50 -3.74 9.32
CA GLY A 142 0.48 -3.10 10.16
C GLY A 142 0.92 -1.80 10.81
N VAL A 143 2.22 -1.62 11.04
CA VAL A 143 2.74 -0.45 11.77
C VAL A 143 3.73 0.37 10.94
N LEU A 144 4.73 -0.28 10.32
CA LEU A 144 5.82 0.44 9.64
C LEU A 144 5.44 0.84 8.22
N HIS A 145 4.96 -0.11 7.42
CA HIS A 145 4.67 0.14 6.01
C HIS A 145 3.53 1.14 5.85
N GLN A 146 3.84 2.29 5.30
CA GLN A 146 2.90 3.41 5.09
C GLN A 146 2.23 3.92 6.39
N GLY A 147 2.80 3.63 7.57
CA GLY A 147 2.22 3.95 8.87
C GLY A 147 1.98 5.44 9.13
N GLY A 148 2.76 6.31 8.50
CA GLY A 148 2.65 7.77 8.63
C GLY A 148 1.48 8.41 7.88
N VAL A 149 0.85 7.73 6.90
CA VAL A 149 -0.16 8.33 6.02
C VAL A 149 -1.41 8.78 6.78
N VAL A 150 -2.04 7.87 7.53
CA VAL A 150 -3.25 8.18 8.31
C VAL A 150 -3.00 9.24 9.41
N PRO A 151 -1.91 9.14 10.21
CA PRO A 151 -1.55 10.19 11.15
C PRO A 151 -1.31 11.56 10.51
N SER A 152 -0.75 11.61 9.30
CA SER A 152 -0.54 12.87 8.57
C SER A 152 -1.84 13.54 8.18
N ILE A 153 -2.81 12.79 7.64
CA ILE A 153 -4.14 13.32 7.33
C ILE A 153 -4.84 13.83 8.58
N ARG A 154 -4.79 13.08 9.69
CA ARG A 154 -5.39 13.51 10.96
C ARG A 154 -4.73 14.78 11.52
N ALA A 155 -3.42 14.92 11.39
CA ALA A 155 -2.71 16.12 11.80
C ALA A 155 -3.11 17.32 10.95
N LEU A 156 -3.21 17.12 9.63
CA LEU A 156 -3.65 18.16 8.70
C LEU A 156 -5.09 18.60 9.02
N SER A 157 -6.01 17.66 9.20
CA SER A 157 -7.40 17.95 9.59
C SER A 157 -7.47 18.77 10.88
N LYS A 158 -6.75 18.37 11.94
CA LYS A 158 -6.71 19.10 13.21
C LYS A 158 -6.16 20.53 13.07
N GLN A 159 -5.15 20.73 12.22
CA GLN A 159 -4.58 22.07 12.01
C GLN A 159 -5.57 22.97 11.29
N ILE A 160 -6.31 22.45 10.32
CA ILE A 160 -7.33 23.19 9.58
C ILE A 160 -8.50 23.55 10.50
N ASP A 161 -8.94 22.60 11.34
CA ASP A 161 -10.01 22.82 12.32
C ASP A 161 -9.61 23.88 13.39
N ALA A 162 -8.32 23.96 13.74
CA ALA A 162 -7.80 24.93 14.70
C ALA A 162 -7.58 26.34 14.10
N THR A 163 -7.61 26.48 12.77
CA THR A 163 -7.39 27.76 12.09
C THR A 163 -8.74 28.42 11.83
N ASP A 164 -8.99 29.53 12.53
CA ASP A 164 -10.27 30.26 12.53
C ASP A 164 -10.51 31.07 11.22
N HIS A 165 -9.62 30.93 10.23
CA HIS A 165 -9.75 31.60 8.94
C HIS A 165 -10.63 30.78 8.00
N SER A 166 -11.88 31.18 7.85
CA SER A 166 -12.88 30.55 6.98
C SER A 166 -12.54 30.57 5.47
N SER A 167 -11.46 31.30 5.10
CA SER A 167 -11.06 31.49 3.69
C SER A 167 -9.87 30.63 3.23
N MET A 168 -9.11 29.98 4.14
CA MET A 168 -7.91 29.24 3.75
C MET A 168 -8.23 27.86 3.20
N SER A 169 -7.92 27.63 1.94
CA SER A 169 -7.96 26.30 1.33
C SER A 169 -6.58 25.63 1.39
N VAL A 170 -6.54 24.31 1.59
CA VAL A 170 -5.30 23.53 1.65
C VAL A 170 -5.31 22.48 0.57
N ARG A 171 -4.28 22.47 -0.26
CA ARG A 171 -4.02 21.42 -1.22
C ARG A 171 -2.97 20.47 -0.67
N ALA A 172 -3.37 19.27 -0.26
CA ALA A 172 -2.48 18.23 0.22
C ALA A 172 -2.07 17.30 -0.94
N ILE A 173 -0.79 17.29 -1.26
CA ILE A 173 -0.19 16.44 -2.30
C ILE A 173 0.54 15.31 -1.61
N PHE A 174 0.11 14.06 -1.85
CA PHE A 174 0.76 12.85 -1.34
C PHE A 174 1.63 12.24 -2.43
N TRP A 175 2.92 12.14 -2.15
CA TRP A 175 3.91 11.62 -3.10
C TRP A 175 4.74 10.50 -2.48
N LYS A 176 4.95 9.43 -3.25
CA LYS A 176 5.63 8.20 -2.81
C LYS A 176 5.00 7.56 -1.57
N THR A 177 3.70 7.73 -1.44
CA THR A 177 2.87 7.11 -0.41
C THR A 177 1.70 6.39 -1.05
N TYR A 178 1.03 5.51 -0.31
CA TYR A 178 -0.27 4.99 -0.74
C TYR A 178 -1.34 6.08 -0.70
N MET A 179 -2.37 5.90 -1.55
CA MET A 179 -3.50 6.82 -1.59
C MET A 179 -4.06 7.05 -0.19
N PRO A 180 -4.11 8.29 0.29
CA PRO A 180 -4.63 8.60 1.61
C PRO A 180 -6.14 8.34 1.69
N PRO A 181 -6.64 7.77 2.80
CA PRO A 181 -8.06 7.52 2.97
C PRO A 181 -8.81 8.83 3.19
N ARG A 182 -9.46 9.34 2.15
CA ARG A 182 -10.22 10.62 2.17
C ARG A 182 -11.31 10.65 3.25
N SER A 183 -11.85 9.48 3.62
CA SER A 183 -12.85 9.36 4.68
C SER A 183 -12.36 9.82 6.06
N VAL A 184 -11.06 9.87 6.31
CA VAL A 184 -10.48 10.37 7.55
C VAL A 184 -10.63 11.89 7.68
N LEU A 185 -10.69 12.62 6.57
CA LEU A 185 -11.02 14.07 6.56
C LEU A 185 -12.50 14.33 6.84
N ALA A 186 -13.35 13.31 6.71
CA ALA A 186 -14.79 13.42 6.85
C ALA A 186 -15.27 13.67 8.29
N GLN A 187 -14.40 13.73 9.27
CA GLN A 187 -14.75 13.98 10.68
C GLN A 187 -15.18 15.44 10.91
N SER A 188 -14.72 16.38 10.09
CA SER A 188 -15.19 17.77 10.07
C SER A 188 -15.75 18.12 8.68
N ARG A 189 -16.96 18.70 8.63
CA ARG A 189 -17.55 19.20 7.38
C ARG A 189 -16.66 20.29 6.76
N ASP A 190 -16.11 21.16 7.61
CA ASP A 190 -15.29 22.29 7.18
C ASP A 190 -13.94 21.86 6.62
N ALA A 191 -13.28 20.88 7.22
CA ALA A 191 -12.04 20.33 6.69
C ALA A 191 -12.27 19.65 5.32
N ARG A 192 -13.43 19.02 5.11
CA ARG A 192 -13.77 18.35 3.84
C ARG A 192 -13.88 19.32 2.69
N ASN A 193 -14.44 20.50 2.93
CA ASN A 193 -14.66 21.52 1.90
C ASN A 193 -13.42 22.39 1.65
N ARG A 194 -12.48 22.42 2.62
CA ARG A 194 -11.26 23.23 2.55
C ARG A 194 -10.00 22.45 2.15
N VAL A 195 -10.05 21.10 2.07
CA VAL A 195 -8.91 20.27 1.73
C VAL A 195 -9.12 19.54 0.43
N SER A 196 -8.29 19.82 -0.55
CA SER A 196 -8.14 18.97 -1.74
C SER A 196 -6.97 18.01 -1.57
N ILE A 197 -7.17 16.74 -1.94
CA ILE A 197 -6.11 15.72 -1.90
C ILE A 197 -5.75 15.33 -3.32
N THR A 198 -4.48 15.51 -3.65
CA THR A 198 -3.87 15.02 -4.90
C THR A 198 -2.98 13.83 -4.58
N ASP A 199 -3.22 12.71 -5.23
CA ASP A 199 -2.42 11.50 -5.09
C ASP A 199 -1.44 11.39 -6.26
N LEU A 200 -0.14 11.40 -5.94
CA LEU A 200 0.97 11.30 -6.88
C LEU A 200 1.87 10.11 -6.53
N SER A 201 1.31 9.03 -6.00
CA SER A 201 2.06 7.88 -5.46
C SER A 201 3.19 7.38 -6.36
N GLY A 202 2.95 7.21 -7.64
CA GLY A 202 3.92 6.70 -8.62
C GLY A 202 4.51 7.76 -9.56
N ALA A 203 4.30 9.05 -9.29
CA ALA A 203 4.78 10.11 -10.17
C ALA A 203 6.31 10.29 -10.09
N SER A 204 6.93 10.61 -11.23
CA SER A 204 8.36 10.94 -11.28
C SER A 204 8.65 12.28 -10.60
N ASP A 205 9.93 12.50 -10.26
CA ASP A 205 10.41 13.73 -9.62
C ASP A 205 10.08 14.96 -10.50
N GLU A 206 10.23 14.82 -11.83
CA GLU A 206 9.91 15.86 -12.83
C GLU A 206 8.42 16.20 -12.85
N ALA A 207 7.55 15.18 -12.85
CA ALA A 207 6.11 15.38 -12.86
C ALA A 207 5.63 16.05 -11.57
N VAL A 208 6.19 15.69 -10.41
CA VAL A 208 5.88 16.35 -9.14
C VAL A 208 6.33 17.80 -9.16
N ARG A 209 7.55 18.07 -9.67
CA ARG A 209 8.07 19.44 -9.81
C ARG A 209 7.17 20.28 -10.70
N GLU A 210 6.77 19.78 -11.85
CA GLU A 210 5.86 20.47 -12.77
C GLU A 210 4.55 20.83 -12.06
N ILE A 211 3.96 19.87 -11.34
CA ILE A 211 2.73 20.08 -10.58
C ILE A 211 2.90 21.12 -9.46
N LEU A 212 4.04 21.15 -8.79
CA LEU A 212 4.31 22.14 -7.74
C LEU A 212 4.57 23.54 -8.30
N LEU A 213 5.09 23.63 -9.53
CA LEU A 213 5.34 24.89 -10.25
C LEU A 213 4.10 25.40 -10.99
N ASP A 214 3.14 24.54 -11.32
CA ASP A 214 1.95 24.94 -12.04
C ASP A 214 0.99 25.74 -11.12
N SER A 215 0.87 27.05 -11.43
CA SER A 215 -0.03 27.96 -10.72
C SER A 215 -1.51 27.79 -11.09
N THR A 216 -1.77 27.11 -12.20
CA THR A 216 -3.10 27.09 -12.82
C THR A 216 -3.91 25.83 -12.47
N LEU A 217 -3.34 24.92 -11.67
CA LEU A 217 -4.07 23.71 -11.31
C LEU A 217 -5.38 24.08 -10.60
N PRO A 218 -6.54 23.77 -11.23
CA PRO A 218 -7.83 24.18 -10.71
C PRO A 218 -8.04 23.63 -9.31
N HIS A 219 -8.57 24.46 -8.40
CA HIS A 219 -9.16 23.96 -7.18
C HIS A 219 -10.20 22.90 -7.59
N VAL A 220 -9.96 21.63 -7.22
CA VAL A 220 -10.97 20.60 -7.42
C VAL A 220 -12.07 20.87 -6.40
N CYS A 221 -13.01 21.71 -6.79
CA CYS A 221 -14.28 21.80 -6.10
C CYS A 221 -14.99 20.45 -6.19
N ALA A 222 -15.70 20.07 -5.14
CA ALA A 222 -16.58 18.90 -5.23
C ALA A 222 -17.56 19.09 -6.38
N VAL A 223 -17.86 18.03 -7.12
CA VAL A 223 -18.62 18.01 -8.39
C VAL A 223 -20.00 18.69 -8.31
N ASP A 224 -20.52 18.97 -7.14
CA ASP A 224 -21.86 19.52 -6.89
C ASP A 224 -21.88 20.96 -6.35
N ASP A 225 -20.72 21.63 -6.21
CA ASP A 225 -20.69 22.96 -5.58
C ASP A 225 -20.51 24.09 -6.60
N THR A 226 -21.63 24.63 -7.10
CA THR A 226 -21.70 25.82 -7.95
C THR A 226 -21.28 27.13 -7.22
N SER A 227 -20.97 27.06 -5.92
CA SER A 227 -20.58 28.19 -5.08
C SER A 227 -19.07 28.31 -4.83
N CYS A 228 -18.26 27.40 -5.40
CA CYS A 228 -16.82 27.40 -5.20
C CYS A 228 -16.18 28.69 -5.73
N ARG A 229 -15.89 29.63 -4.83
CA ARG A 229 -15.08 30.81 -5.14
C ARG A 229 -13.62 30.44 -5.08
N VAL A 230 -12.90 30.70 -6.14
CA VAL A 230 -11.43 30.66 -6.17
C VAL A 230 -10.93 31.76 -5.21
N ASN A 231 -10.59 31.37 -3.99
CA ASN A 231 -9.86 32.27 -3.07
C ASN A 231 -8.37 32.11 -3.36
N ASP A 232 -7.69 33.24 -3.58
CA ASP A 232 -6.26 33.35 -3.93
C ASP A 232 -5.28 32.82 -2.85
N GLU A 233 -5.73 32.46 -1.66
CA GLU A 233 -4.88 31.96 -0.56
C GLU A 233 -4.98 30.44 -0.39
N SER A 234 -4.48 29.69 -1.38
CA SER A 234 -4.35 28.23 -1.21
C SER A 234 -2.95 27.85 -0.71
N THR A 235 -2.89 27.21 0.44
CA THR A 235 -1.62 26.63 0.94
C THR A 235 -1.40 25.24 0.33
N VAL A 236 -0.28 25.07 -0.35
CA VAL A 236 0.14 23.75 -0.87
C VAL A 236 0.97 23.04 0.19
N VAL A 237 0.59 21.81 0.52
CA VAL A 237 1.32 20.95 1.47
C VAL A 237 1.73 19.66 0.78
N LEU A 238 3.03 19.46 0.60
CA LEU A 238 3.61 18.22 0.07
C LEU A 238 3.86 17.25 1.24
N ILE A 239 3.28 16.07 1.18
CA ILE A 239 3.48 14.98 2.15
C ILE A 239 4.23 13.85 1.47
N ALA A 240 5.49 13.68 1.84
CA ALA A 240 6.39 12.74 1.19
C ALA A 240 7.51 12.26 2.14
N PRO A 241 8.17 11.12 1.83
CA PRO A 241 9.39 10.71 2.51
C PRO A 241 10.48 11.77 2.37
N PRO A 242 11.19 12.15 3.46
CA PRO A 242 12.22 13.22 3.41
C PRO A 242 13.30 12.99 2.37
N LEU A 243 13.76 11.74 2.19
CA LEU A 243 14.80 11.40 1.22
C LEU A 243 14.39 11.71 -0.22
N ALA A 244 13.12 11.49 -0.57
CA ALA A 244 12.60 11.84 -1.89
C ALA A 244 12.57 13.36 -2.09
N VAL A 245 12.18 14.10 -1.04
CA VAL A 245 12.13 15.57 -1.08
C VAL A 245 13.53 16.19 -1.15
N GLU A 246 14.54 15.58 -0.53
CA GLU A 246 15.94 16.02 -0.66
C GLU A 246 16.46 15.94 -2.09
N ARG A 247 16.01 14.96 -2.86
CA ARG A 247 16.29 14.85 -4.29
C ARG A 247 15.59 15.96 -5.08
N LEU A 248 14.30 16.11 -4.87
CA LEU A 248 13.48 17.14 -5.50
C LEU A 248 14.05 18.56 -5.24
N ARG A 249 14.54 18.84 -4.03
CA ARG A 249 15.16 20.11 -3.68
C ARG A 249 16.45 20.39 -4.45
N ARG A 250 17.30 19.39 -4.67
CA ARG A 250 18.55 19.56 -5.43
C ARG A 250 18.27 20.00 -6.85
N ASP A 251 17.19 19.53 -7.42
CA ASP A 251 16.83 19.77 -8.82
C ASP A 251 15.96 21.03 -9.02
N ALA A 252 15.38 21.58 -7.94
CA ALA A 252 14.43 22.70 -7.96
C ALA A 252 14.82 23.85 -7.01
N SER A 253 16.11 23.96 -6.63
CA SER A 253 16.60 24.85 -5.56
C SER A 253 16.25 26.33 -5.74
N ASP A 254 16.06 26.79 -6.98
CA ASP A 254 15.88 28.22 -7.27
C ASP A 254 14.40 28.65 -7.42
N ALA A 255 13.49 27.69 -7.53
CA ALA A 255 12.09 27.97 -7.84
C ALA A 255 11.10 27.65 -6.71
N LEU A 256 11.49 26.76 -5.77
CA LEU A 256 10.61 26.27 -4.71
C LEU A 256 11.29 26.29 -3.34
N THR A 257 10.64 26.89 -2.36
CA THR A 257 11.00 26.76 -0.94
C THR A 257 10.08 25.75 -0.27
N LEU A 258 10.68 24.73 0.36
CA LEU A 258 9.97 23.66 1.05
C LEU A 258 10.24 23.76 2.55
N THR A 259 9.28 24.31 3.29
CA THR A 259 9.39 24.49 4.75
C THR A 259 8.75 23.32 5.48
N LYS A 260 9.51 22.65 6.33
CA LYS A 260 9.01 21.52 7.13
C LYS A 260 7.94 21.98 8.10
N ARG A 261 6.78 21.32 8.09
CA ARG A 261 5.64 21.62 8.96
C ARG A 261 5.49 20.62 10.11
N PHE A 262 5.49 19.32 9.81
CA PHE A 262 5.46 18.24 10.80
C PHE A 262 6.04 16.95 10.25
N GLU A 263 6.36 16.03 11.15
CA GLU A 263 6.82 14.67 10.83
C GLU A 263 5.95 13.62 11.49
N ARG A 264 5.90 12.44 10.88
CA ARG A 264 5.24 11.25 11.41
C ARG A 264 6.16 10.04 11.34
N PHE A 265 6.32 9.40 12.49
CA PHE A 265 7.04 8.15 12.69
C PHE A 265 6.07 7.15 13.35
N PRO A 266 6.13 5.85 13.05
CA PRO A 266 6.94 5.25 12.01
C PRO A 266 6.27 5.31 10.62
N HIS A 267 7.09 5.38 9.57
CA HIS A 267 6.66 5.29 8.18
C HIS A 267 7.78 4.66 7.36
N LEU A 268 7.48 3.61 6.61
CA LEU A 268 8.40 2.98 5.66
C LEU A 268 7.67 2.77 4.34
N SER A 269 8.21 3.26 3.26
CA SER A 269 7.72 2.93 1.92
C SER A 269 8.57 1.80 1.35
N LEU A 270 8.00 0.60 1.26
CA LEU A 270 8.69 -0.56 0.67
C LEU A 270 8.89 -0.41 -0.83
N ASP A 271 8.01 0.35 -1.49
CA ASP A 271 8.06 0.60 -2.93
C ASP A 271 9.18 1.60 -3.32
N HIS A 272 9.78 2.28 -2.34
CA HIS A 272 10.81 3.31 -2.50
C HIS A 272 12.00 3.10 -1.57
N LEU A 273 12.37 1.83 -1.34
CA LEU A 273 13.54 1.47 -0.53
C LEU A 273 14.88 1.80 -1.20
N ASP A 274 14.90 1.93 -2.51
CA ASP A 274 16.06 2.34 -3.31
C ASP A 274 16.66 3.66 -2.81
N ASP A 275 15.83 4.67 -2.53
CA ASP A 275 16.26 5.96 -1.98
C ASP A 275 17.01 5.80 -0.64
N ALA A 276 16.53 4.92 0.23
CA ALA A 276 17.16 4.63 1.52
C ALA A 276 18.47 3.84 1.35
N ILE A 277 18.48 2.85 0.47
CA ILE A 277 19.65 2.01 0.20
C ILE A 277 20.77 2.85 -0.38
N ASP A 278 20.47 3.70 -1.35
CA ASP A 278 21.46 4.58 -1.99
C ASP A 278 21.98 5.64 -1.02
N GLY A 279 21.11 6.21 -0.18
CA GLY A 279 21.53 7.12 0.87
C GLY A 279 22.45 6.47 1.92
N ILE A 280 22.17 5.21 2.31
CA ILE A 280 23.03 4.45 3.25
C ILE A 280 24.37 4.13 2.62
N ARG A 281 24.40 3.81 1.32
CA ARG A 281 25.65 3.53 0.60
C ARG A 281 26.52 4.78 0.42
N ALA A 282 25.89 5.93 0.24
CA ALA A 282 26.56 7.22 0.09
C ALA A 282 27.06 7.80 1.41
N ALA A 283 26.60 7.31 2.56
CA ALA A 283 27.06 7.77 3.85
C ALA A 283 28.38 7.11 4.26
N ASP A 284 29.38 7.94 4.56
CA ASP A 284 30.76 7.50 4.86
C ASP A 284 30.89 6.94 6.28
N ASP A 285 30.06 7.37 7.23
CA ASP A 285 30.17 7.03 8.63
C ASP A 285 28.87 6.40 9.18
N LEU A 286 28.96 5.77 10.36
CA LEU A 286 27.84 5.13 11.04
C LEU A 286 26.74 6.15 11.45
N PRO A 287 27.06 7.32 12.03
CA PRO A 287 26.05 8.35 12.32
C PRO A 287 25.27 8.80 11.08
N GLY A 288 25.93 9.00 9.95
CA GLY A 288 25.32 9.34 8.69
C GLY A 288 24.32 8.25 8.23
N ARG A 289 24.72 6.98 8.28
CA ARG A 289 23.86 5.83 7.93
C ARG A 289 22.63 5.73 8.84
N VAL A 290 22.79 5.95 10.14
CA VAL A 290 21.68 6.00 11.10
C VAL A 290 20.76 7.17 10.78
N GLY A 291 21.29 8.33 10.44
CA GLY A 291 20.54 9.50 10.03
C GLY A 291 19.68 9.23 8.78
N VAL A 292 20.25 8.56 7.76
CA VAL A 292 19.49 8.13 6.57
C VAL A 292 18.38 7.16 6.94
N LEU A 293 18.64 6.17 7.80
CA LEU A 293 17.65 5.19 8.24
C LEU A 293 16.48 5.86 8.97
N VAL A 294 16.76 6.80 9.88
CA VAL A 294 15.71 7.56 10.58
C VAL A 294 14.85 8.33 9.58
N ARG A 295 15.45 9.01 8.61
CA ARG A 295 14.70 9.72 7.55
C ARG A 295 13.88 8.77 6.67
N ALA A 296 14.39 7.59 6.37
CA ALA A 296 13.65 6.56 5.63
C ALA A 296 12.43 6.03 6.39
N LEU A 297 12.45 6.12 7.72
CA LEU A 297 11.37 5.70 8.61
C LEU A 297 10.42 6.85 8.98
N THR A 298 10.47 7.98 8.30
CA THR A 298 9.60 9.14 8.57
C THR A 298 8.81 9.57 7.34
N LEU A 299 7.63 10.13 7.58
CA LEU A 299 6.83 10.85 6.59
C LEU A 299 6.74 12.30 7.02
N THR A 300 7.10 13.22 6.14
CA THR A 300 7.17 14.65 6.46
C THR A 300 6.20 15.45 5.59
N ALA A 301 5.55 16.43 6.20
CA ALA A 301 4.75 17.42 5.52
C ALA A 301 5.56 18.72 5.37
N PHE A 302 5.61 19.22 4.15
CA PHE A 302 6.28 20.48 3.78
C PHE A 302 5.25 21.46 3.25
N VAL A 303 5.32 22.72 3.70
CA VAL A 303 4.65 23.82 3.03
C VAL A 303 5.50 24.20 1.83
N VAL A 304 4.85 24.34 0.69
CA VAL A 304 5.49 24.68 -0.58
C VAL A 304 5.23 26.14 -0.87
N GLU A 305 6.29 26.90 -1.01
CA GLU A 305 6.26 28.32 -1.39
C GLU A 305 7.09 28.49 -2.66
N ARG A 306 6.63 29.33 -3.56
CA ARG A 306 7.39 29.67 -4.75
C ARG A 306 8.34 30.81 -4.43
N VAL A 307 9.49 30.78 -5.05
CA VAL A 307 10.43 31.88 -5.07
C VAL A 307 10.15 32.68 -6.35
N ASP A 308 9.66 33.90 -6.19
CA ASP A 308 9.40 34.85 -7.28
C ASP A 308 10.71 35.35 -7.92
#